data_48556162eb608bacb03d5c93522440bd
#
_entry.id   48556162eb608bacb03d5c93522440bd
#
_cell.length_a   1.000
_cell.length_b   1.000
_cell.length_c   1.000
_cell.angle_alpha   90.00
_cell.angle_beta   90.00
_cell.angle_gamma   90.00
#
_symmetry.space_group_name_H-M   'P 1'
#
loop_
_entity.id
_entity.type
_entity.pdbx_description
1 polymer ?
#
loop_
_entity_poly.entity_id
_entity_poly.type
_entity_poly.pdbx_seq_one_letter_code
_entity_poly.pdbx_strand_id
1 'polypeptide(L)'
;MHVRATPAMHRLIGTVLILACAFASAPAEAGFRSPESLIRNVYAYYGNGSPEVSDGLPRDPDTARQFFDPSLRTAWASAKSEPYDFLVQSPTWRVGPVSISILRKQYDKTYVSVAFDNMGRSVRLDYILVKGPDGWLTTDVESPYDSLRMFLDQFKN
;
A
#
# COMPACT_ATOMS: atom_id res chain seq x y z
N MET A 1 -46.37 -62.23 49.43
CA MET A 1 -46.75 -61.10 48.56
C MET A 1 -45.47 -60.48 48.06
N HIS A 2 -45.22 -60.64 46.77
CA HIS A 2 -43.98 -60.24 46.12
C HIS A 2 -44.05 -58.82 45.60
N VAL A 3 -43.15 -57.96 45.99
CA VAL A 3 -42.95 -56.66 45.32
C VAL A 3 -41.62 -56.73 44.63
N ARG A 4 -41.67 -56.69 43.30
CA ARG A 4 -40.47 -56.61 42.44
C ARG A 4 -40.00 -55.17 42.36
N ALA A 5 -38.76 -54.94 42.67
CA ALA A 5 -38.04 -53.68 42.40
C ALA A 5 -37.45 -53.70 40.96
N THR A 6 -37.73 -52.68 40.18
CA THR A 6 -37.18 -52.48 38.86
C THR A 6 -35.91 -51.62 38.94
N PRO A 7 -34.79 -51.95 38.27
CA PRO A 7 -33.61 -51.12 38.30
C PRO A 7 -33.72 -49.98 37.25
N ALA A 8 -33.46 -48.77 37.69
CA ALA A 8 -33.37 -47.56 36.84
C ALA A 8 -32.07 -47.60 36.02
N MET A 9 -32.27 -47.53 34.72
CA MET A 9 -31.20 -47.50 33.73
C MET A 9 -30.71 -46.05 33.56
N HIS A 10 -29.50 -45.73 34.09
CA HIS A 10 -28.87 -44.46 33.94
C HIS A 10 -28.28 -44.37 32.51
N ARG A 11 -28.86 -43.52 31.68
CA ARG A 11 -28.30 -43.13 30.38
C ARG A 11 -27.28 -42.02 30.62
N LEU A 12 -25.98 -42.35 30.47
CA LEU A 12 -24.91 -41.40 30.35
C LEU A 12 -25.02 -40.71 28.96
N ILE A 13 -25.43 -39.46 28.95
CA ILE A 13 -25.34 -38.62 27.77
C ILE A 13 -23.97 -37.98 27.74
N GLY A 14 -23.06 -38.54 26.93
CA GLY A 14 -21.76 -37.95 26.66
C GLY A 14 -21.90 -36.71 25.81
N THR A 15 -21.70 -35.54 26.41
CA THR A 15 -21.63 -34.25 25.68
C THR A 15 -20.28 -34.16 25.00
N VAL A 16 -20.25 -34.37 23.68
CA VAL A 16 -19.06 -34.11 22.87
C VAL A 16 -18.99 -32.58 22.62
N LEU A 17 -18.03 -31.96 23.31
CA LEU A 17 -17.71 -30.55 23.12
C LEU A 17 -16.86 -30.40 21.82
N ILE A 18 -17.49 -30.06 20.72
CA ILE A 18 -16.78 -29.74 19.48
C ILE A 18 -16.19 -28.33 19.62
N LEU A 19 -14.88 -28.26 19.88
CA LEU A 19 -14.13 -27.02 19.90
C LEU A 19 -13.92 -26.56 18.45
N ALA A 20 -14.81 -25.70 17.93
CA ALA A 20 -14.66 -25.07 16.63
C ALA A 20 -13.54 -24.02 16.75
N CYS A 21 -12.33 -24.37 16.30
CA CYS A 21 -11.26 -23.41 16.08
C CYS A 21 -11.65 -22.52 14.89
N ALA A 22 -12.23 -21.36 15.18
CA ALA A 22 -12.41 -20.32 14.21
C ALA A 22 -11.01 -19.75 13.87
N PHE A 23 -10.41 -20.22 12.78
CA PHE A 23 -9.29 -19.54 12.17
C PHE A 23 -9.83 -18.22 11.62
N ALA A 24 -9.64 -17.14 12.37
CA ALA A 24 -9.80 -15.79 11.86
C ALA A 24 -8.69 -15.60 10.81
N SER A 25 -9.02 -15.85 9.55
CA SER A 25 -8.20 -15.43 8.43
C SER A 25 -8.15 -13.91 8.51
N ALA A 26 -7.00 -13.34 8.87
CA ALA A 26 -6.76 -11.92 8.68
C ALA A 26 -7.04 -11.61 7.20
N PRO A 27 -7.82 -10.56 6.89
CA PRO A 27 -8.04 -10.19 5.50
C PRO A 27 -6.66 -9.95 4.89
N ALA A 28 -6.32 -10.73 3.84
CA ALA A 28 -5.18 -10.42 3.02
C ALA A 28 -5.41 -9.00 2.50
N GLU A 29 -4.49 -8.08 2.78
CA GLU A 29 -4.55 -6.72 2.23
C GLU A 29 -4.57 -6.87 0.72
N ALA A 30 -5.73 -6.61 0.12
CA ALA A 30 -5.90 -6.69 -1.31
C ALA A 30 -5.11 -5.52 -1.91
N GLY A 31 -4.05 -5.82 -2.65
CA GLY A 31 -3.26 -4.83 -3.36
C GLY A 31 -4.10 -4.05 -4.38
N PHE A 32 -3.55 -2.97 -4.91
CA PHE A 32 -4.25 -2.08 -5.83
C PHE A 32 -4.63 -2.80 -7.12
N ARG A 33 -5.89 -2.67 -7.53
CA ARG A 33 -6.46 -3.35 -8.71
C ARG A 33 -6.13 -2.67 -10.03
N SER A 34 -5.79 -1.39 -9.99
CA SER A 34 -5.42 -0.61 -11.18
C SER A 34 -4.26 0.34 -10.89
N PRO A 35 -3.51 0.75 -11.93
CA PRO A 35 -2.51 1.82 -11.82
C PRO A 35 -3.06 3.10 -11.19
N GLU A 36 -4.24 3.51 -11.61
CA GLU A 36 -4.89 4.72 -11.11
C GLU A 36 -5.20 4.62 -9.62
N SER A 37 -5.70 3.46 -9.16
CA SER A 37 -6.03 3.28 -7.75
C SER A 37 -4.79 3.32 -6.87
N LEU A 38 -3.65 2.76 -7.32
CA LEU A 38 -2.38 2.87 -6.62
C LEU A 38 -1.97 4.33 -6.47
N ILE A 39 -1.93 5.07 -7.58
CA ILE A 39 -1.45 6.46 -7.59
C ILE A 39 -2.36 7.37 -6.76
N ARG A 40 -3.69 7.23 -6.87
CA ARG A 40 -4.62 8.00 -6.04
C ARG A 40 -4.40 7.75 -4.54
N ASN A 41 -4.09 6.51 -4.16
CA ASN A 41 -3.79 6.19 -2.76
C ASN A 41 -2.43 6.74 -2.30
N VAL A 42 -1.42 6.82 -3.17
CA VAL A 42 -0.17 7.54 -2.87
C VAL A 42 -0.46 9.00 -2.53
N TYR A 43 -1.17 9.71 -3.42
CA TYR A 43 -1.44 11.14 -3.23
C TYR A 43 -2.48 11.45 -2.16
N ALA A 44 -3.24 10.48 -1.68
CA ALA A 44 -4.07 10.63 -0.49
C ALA A 44 -3.24 11.00 0.76
N TYR A 45 -1.99 10.54 0.84
CA TYR A 45 -1.06 10.93 1.91
C TYR A 45 -0.54 12.37 1.81
N TYR A 46 -0.81 13.05 0.69
CA TYR A 46 -0.40 14.44 0.45
C TYR A 46 -1.60 15.41 0.49
N GLY A 47 -2.70 14.98 1.09
CA GLY A 47 -3.88 15.82 1.30
C GLY A 47 -4.81 15.96 0.11
N ASN A 48 -4.48 15.42 -1.06
CA ASN A 48 -5.31 15.33 -2.27
C ASN A 48 -6.19 16.58 -2.51
N GLY A 49 -5.57 17.79 -2.42
CA GLY A 49 -6.24 19.07 -2.55
C GLY A 49 -6.80 19.67 -1.25
N SER A 50 -6.80 18.94 -0.14
CA SER A 50 -7.16 19.48 1.17
C SER A 50 -6.03 20.32 1.76
N PRO A 51 -6.33 21.43 2.44
CA PRO A 51 -5.30 22.29 3.05
C PRO A 51 -4.70 21.71 4.33
N GLU A 52 -5.09 20.52 4.72
CA GLU A 52 -4.58 19.86 5.92
C GLU A 52 -3.14 19.42 5.71
N VAL A 53 -2.29 19.70 6.69
CA VAL A 53 -0.89 19.28 6.70
C VAL A 53 -0.86 17.77 6.84
N SER A 54 -0.40 17.10 5.78
CA SER A 54 -0.12 15.68 5.80
C SER A 54 1.39 15.46 5.92
N ASP A 55 1.80 14.37 6.56
CA ASP A 55 3.21 14.03 6.71
C ASP A 55 3.83 13.39 5.46
N GLY A 56 3.05 13.25 4.39
CA GLY A 56 3.45 12.54 3.17
C GLY A 56 3.37 11.02 3.32
N LEU A 57 3.90 10.31 2.34
CA LEU A 57 3.89 8.85 2.33
C LEU A 57 4.83 8.31 3.42
N PRO A 58 4.33 7.51 4.39
CA PRO A 58 5.13 7.00 5.49
C PRO A 58 6.32 6.15 5.05
N ARG A 59 7.39 6.17 5.85
CA ARG A 59 8.61 5.39 5.62
C ARG A 59 8.56 4.00 6.26
N ASP A 60 7.52 3.66 6.99
CA ASP A 60 7.40 2.38 7.64
C ASP A 60 7.30 1.22 6.62
N PRO A 61 7.82 0.03 6.96
CA PRO A 61 7.87 -1.09 6.04
C PRO A 61 6.50 -1.60 5.59
N ASP A 62 5.47 -1.48 6.41
CA ASP A 62 4.14 -2.01 6.10
C ASP A 62 3.43 -1.13 5.07
N THR A 63 3.49 0.18 5.24
CA THR A 63 3.00 1.14 4.23
C THR A 63 3.80 1.00 2.92
N ALA A 64 5.12 1.00 2.99
CA ALA A 64 5.97 0.88 1.81
C ALA A 64 5.69 -0.39 0.99
N ARG A 65 5.37 -1.50 1.66
CA ARG A 65 5.03 -2.78 1.01
C ARG A 65 3.78 -2.69 0.14
N GLN A 66 2.84 -1.85 0.48
CA GLN A 66 1.61 -1.68 -0.28
C GLN A 66 1.85 -1.00 -1.63
N PHE A 67 2.82 -0.10 -1.70
CA PHE A 67 3.04 0.78 -2.85
C PHE A 67 4.24 0.42 -3.72
N PHE A 68 5.27 -0.17 -3.14
CA PHE A 68 6.57 -0.36 -3.78
C PHE A 68 6.97 -1.82 -3.94
N ASP A 69 7.64 -2.12 -5.04
CA ASP A 69 8.28 -3.42 -5.22
C ASP A 69 9.37 -3.67 -4.15
N PRO A 70 9.82 -4.91 -3.94
CA PRO A 70 10.76 -5.21 -2.85
C PRO A 70 12.03 -4.36 -2.86
N SER A 71 12.56 -4.03 -4.03
CA SER A 71 13.81 -3.28 -4.14
C SER A 71 13.63 -1.78 -3.90
N LEU A 72 12.57 -1.17 -4.44
CA LEU A 72 12.24 0.23 -4.18
C LEU A 72 11.82 0.45 -2.72
N ARG A 73 11.08 -0.48 -2.15
CA ARG A 73 10.70 -0.48 -0.73
C ARG A 73 11.91 -0.42 0.19
N THR A 74 12.96 -1.21 -0.11
CA THR A 74 14.21 -1.19 0.66
C THR A 74 14.90 0.17 0.55
N ALA A 75 14.99 0.73 -0.65
CA ALA A 75 15.56 2.05 -0.87
C ALA A 75 14.77 3.14 -0.13
N TRP A 76 13.44 3.09 -0.19
CA TRP A 76 12.54 4.02 0.50
C TRP A 76 12.74 4.01 2.02
N ALA A 77 12.85 2.83 2.62
CA ALA A 77 13.06 2.68 4.06
C ALA A 77 14.47 3.07 4.53
N SER A 78 15.46 2.96 3.65
CA SER A 78 16.88 3.20 3.98
C SER A 78 17.31 4.67 3.85
N ALA A 79 16.60 5.45 3.04
CA ALA A 79 16.95 6.85 2.83
C ALA A 79 16.54 7.70 4.03
N LYS A 80 17.39 8.67 4.39
CA LYS A 80 17.20 9.59 5.50
C LYS A 80 17.69 10.98 5.16
N SER A 81 17.02 11.98 5.72
CA SER A 81 17.43 13.39 5.61
C SER A 81 17.44 13.92 4.18
N GLU A 82 16.51 13.46 3.34
CA GLU A 82 16.33 14.01 2.00
C GLU A 82 15.91 15.49 2.11
N PRO A 83 16.43 16.35 1.21
CA PRO A 83 16.16 17.79 1.25
C PRO A 83 14.71 18.13 0.85
N TYR A 84 14.02 17.22 0.19
CA TYR A 84 12.61 17.36 -0.22
C TYR A 84 11.97 15.99 -0.44
N ASP A 85 10.65 15.96 -0.49
CA ASP A 85 9.92 14.74 -0.89
C ASP A 85 9.86 14.63 -2.42
N PHE A 86 10.43 13.55 -2.96
CA PHE A 86 10.50 13.32 -4.39
C PHE A 86 9.13 13.23 -5.06
N LEU A 87 8.14 12.66 -4.36
CA LEU A 87 6.80 12.43 -4.94
C LEU A 87 5.97 13.71 -5.11
N VAL A 88 6.40 14.81 -4.50
CA VAL A 88 5.80 16.14 -4.68
C VAL A 88 6.81 17.19 -5.13
N GLN A 89 8.07 16.80 -5.33
CA GLN A 89 9.18 17.66 -5.80
C GLN A 89 9.37 18.93 -4.94
N SER A 90 9.12 18.82 -3.63
CA SER A 90 9.20 19.96 -2.70
C SER A 90 9.32 19.48 -1.25
N PRO A 91 10.00 20.27 -0.37
CA PRO A 91 10.00 20.01 1.07
C PRO A 91 8.65 20.29 1.75
N THR A 92 7.79 21.07 1.10
CA THR A 92 6.44 21.40 1.55
C THR A 92 5.46 21.21 0.40
N TRP A 93 4.19 20.95 0.70
CA TRP A 93 3.22 20.69 -0.36
C TRP A 93 1.82 21.19 -0.04
N ARG A 94 1.13 21.53 -1.10
CA ARG A 94 -0.32 21.68 -1.21
C ARG A 94 -0.69 21.14 -2.59
N VAL A 95 -0.95 19.83 -2.67
CA VAL A 95 -1.20 19.13 -3.92
C VAL A 95 -2.61 19.42 -4.41
N GLY A 96 -2.72 19.97 -5.61
CA GLY A 96 -3.99 20.14 -6.30
C GLY A 96 -4.53 18.83 -6.88
N PRO A 97 -5.59 18.90 -7.70
CA PRO A 97 -6.15 17.73 -8.36
C PRO A 97 -5.10 16.96 -9.16
N VAL A 98 -5.05 15.65 -8.98
CA VAL A 98 -4.06 14.78 -9.63
C VAL A 98 -4.64 14.23 -10.92
N SER A 99 -3.98 14.52 -12.06
CA SER A 99 -4.26 13.94 -13.37
C SER A 99 -3.39 12.71 -13.59
N ILE A 100 -4.00 11.61 -14.04
CA ILE A 100 -3.34 10.32 -14.24
C ILE A 100 -3.62 9.85 -15.65
N SER A 101 -2.56 9.52 -16.41
CA SER A 101 -2.66 9.04 -17.79
C SER A 101 -1.72 7.88 -18.04
N ILE A 102 -2.24 6.76 -18.53
CA ILE A 102 -1.39 5.65 -18.96
C ILE A 102 -0.71 6.04 -20.27
N LEU A 103 0.62 6.07 -20.28
CA LEU A 103 1.42 6.45 -21.44
C LEU A 103 1.66 5.27 -22.38
N ARG A 104 2.13 4.16 -21.82
CA ARG A 104 2.45 2.94 -22.57
C ARG A 104 2.57 1.74 -21.65
N LYS A 105 2.48 0.57 -22.28
CA LYS A 105 2.85 -0.70 -21.66
C LYS A 105 4.04 -1.29 -22.45
N GLN A 106 5.04 -1.75 -21.72
CA GLN A 106 6.24 -2.34 -22.33
C GLN A 106 6.71 -3.50 -21.46
N TYR A 107 6.64 -4.71 -22.01
CA TYR A 107 6.86 -5.96 -21.28
C TYR A 107 5.91 -6.05 -20.07
N ASP A 108 6.44 -6.28 -18.89
CA ASP A 108 5.72 -6.35 -17.62
C ASP A 108 5.47 -4.97 -16.97
N LYS A 109 5.98 -3.88 -17.58
CA LYS A 109 5.90 -2.52 -17.04
C LYS A 109 4.78 -1.70 -17.68
N THR A 110 4.11 -0.91 -16.85
CA THR A 110 3.17 0.11 -17.28
C THR A 110 3.70 1.48 -16.86
N TYR A 111 3.80 2.40 -17.82
CA TYR A 111 4.26 3.77 -17.60
C TYR A 111 3.06 4.69 -17.49
N VAL A 112 2.99 5.44 -16.40
CA VAL A 112 1.84 6.29 -16.07
C VAL A 112 2.31 7.68 -15.76
N SER A 113 1.85 8.67 -16.53
CA SER A 113 2.11 10.07 -16.25
C SER A 113 1.16 10.58 -15.18
N VAL A 114 1.72 11.27 -14.21
CA VAL A 114 1.02 11.91 -13.10
C VAL A 114 1.36 13.38 -13.11
N ALA A 115 0.35 14.24 -13.15
CA ALA A 115 0.52 15.68 -13.16
C ALA A 115 -0.40 16.34 -12.15
N PHE A 116 0.12 17.34 -11.45
CA PHE A 116 -0.61 18.15 -10.49
C PHE A 116 0.07 19.50 -10.29
N ASP A 117 -0.64 20.41 -9.68
CA ASP A 117 -0.05 21.66 -9.18
C ASP A 117 0.34 21.48 -7.71
N ASN A 118 1.53 21.91 -7.34
CA ASN A 118 1.97 21.97 -5.96
C ASN A 118 2.37 23.41 -5.60
N MET A 119 1.54 24.09 -4.82
CA MET A 119 1.78 25.47 -4.39
C MET A 119 2.03 26.44 -5.58
N GLY A 120 1.27 26.32 -6.66
CA GLY A 120 1.41 27.14 -7.86
C GLY A 120 2.50 26.67 -8.83
N ARG A 121 3.17 25.55 -8.55
CA ARG A 121 4.16 24.94 -9.43
C ARG A 121 3.62 23.69 -10.07
N SER A 122 3.71 23.59 -11.38
CA SER A 122 3.34 22.40 -12.13
C SER A 122 4.36 21.28 -11.89
N VAL A 123 3.90 20.13 -11.44
CA VAL A 123 4.72 18.92 -11.22
C VAL A 123 4.24 17.84 -12.18
N ARG A 124 5.18 17.18 -12.82
CA ARG A 124 4.94 15.98 -13.63
C ARG A 124 5.93 14.91 -13.28
N LEU A 125 5.42 13.70 -13.02
CA LEU A 125 6.19 12.51 -12.72
C LEU A 125 5.67 11.35 -13.58
N ASP A 126 6.58 10.48 -14.01
CA ASP A 126 6.24 9.26 -14.72
C ASP A 126 6.49 8.06 -13.80
N TYR A 127 5.42 7.41 -13.39
CA TYR A 127 5.45 6.20 -12.57
C TYR A 127 5.69 4.99 -13.44
N ILE A 128 6.59 4.13 -13.03
CA ILE A 128 6.84 2.82 -13.65
C ILE A 128 6.25 1.76 -12.73
N LEU A 129 5.19 1.10 -13.18
CA LEU A 129 4.42 0.15 -12.40
C LEU A 129 4.58 -1.26 -12.94
N VAL A 130 4.55 -2.23 -12.04
CA VAL A 130 4.50 -3.66 -12.34
C VAL A 130 3.30 -4.30 -11.65
N LYS A 131 2.78 -5.36 -12.24
CA LYS A 131 1.72 -6.15 -11.62
C LYS A 131 2.34 -7.27 -10.80
N GLY A 132 2.26 -7.16 -9.48
CA GLY A 132 2.66 -8.21 -8.56
C GLY A 132 1.53 -9.23 -8.31
N PRO A 133 1.77 -10.25 -7.48
CA PRO A 133 0.78 -11.30 -7.18
C PRO A 133 -0.47 -10.75 -6.49
N ASP A 134 -0.33 -9.73 -5.67
CA ASP A 134 -1.42 -9.15 -4.88
C ASP A 134 -2.01 -7.87 -5.51
N GLY A 135 -1.36 -7.31 -6.53
CA GLY A 135 -1.81 -6.09 -7.19
C GLY A 135 -0.68 -5.28 -7.80
N TRP A 136 -0.97 -4.05 -8.19
CA TRP A 136 0.00 -3.15 -8.78
C TRP A 136 0.98 -2.60 -7.76
N LEU A 137 2.26 -2.49 -8.15
CA LEU A 137 3.36 -1.94 -7.36
C LEU A 137 4.16 -0.95 -8.19
N THR A 138 4.72 0.06 -7.53
CA THR A 138 5.67 1.00 -8.14
C THR A 138 7.07 0.40 -8.11
N THR A 139 7.74 0.36 -9.26
CA THR A 139 9.15 -0.05 -9.35
C THR A 139 10.10 1.14 -9.44
N ASP A 140 9.66 2.26 -10.01
CA ASP A 140 10.38 3.55 -9.97
C ASP A 140 9.43 4.71 -10.26
N VAL A 141 9.88 5.93 -10.00
CA VAL A 141 9.22 7.18 -10.37
C VAL A 141 10.25 8.10 -10.99
N GLU A 142 9.99 8.59 -12.19
CA GLU A 142 10.90 9.47 -12.93
C GLU A 142 10.40 10.92 -12.89
N SER A 143 11.30 11.83 -12.62
CA SER A 143 11.15 13.27 -12.88
C SER A 143 11.90 13.63 -14.17
N PRO A 144 11.80 14.86 -14.69
CA PRO A 144 12.58 15.27 -15.86
C PRO A 144 14.10 15.17 -15.70
N TYR A 145 14.60 15.08 -14.47
CA TYR A 145 16.04 15.17 -14.17
C TYR A 145 16.60 13.97 -13.42
N ASP A 146 15.78 13.19 -12.75
CA ASP A 146 16.22 12.13 -11.86
C ASP A 146 15.13 11.04 -11.71
N SER A 147 15.48 9.92 -11.10
CA SER A 147 14.51 8.91 -10.67
C SER A 147 14.49 8.77 -9.15
N LEU A 148 13.38 8.29 -8.63
CA LEU A 148 13.22 8.06 -7.19
C LEU A 148 14.32 7.14 -6.66
N ARG A 149 14.68 6.09 -7.39
CA ARG A 149 15.75 5.16 -7.00
C ARG A 149 17.09 5.89 -6.87
N MET A 150 17.47 6.66 -7.88
CA MET A 150 18.72 7.40 -7.88
C MET A 150 18.74 8.46 -6.78
N PHE A 151 17.63 9.15 -6.58
CA PHE A 151 17.46 10.13 -5.51
C PHE A 151 17.64 9.49 -4.13
N LEU A 152 16.92 8.40 -3.83
CA LEU A 152 17.02 7.73 -2.54
C LEU A 152 18.41 7.15 -2.28
N ASP A 153 19.11 6.70 -3.33
CA ASP A 153 20.45 6.13 -3.23
C ASP A 153 21.49 7.14 -2.71
N GLN A 154 21.28 8.42 -2.98
CA GLN A 154 22.14 9.50 -2.51
C GLN A 154 22.02 9.74 -0.99
N PHE A 155 20.93 9.32 -0.36
CA PHE A 155 20.61 9.55 1.05
C PHE A 155 20.55 8.27 1.88
N LYS A 156 21.16 7.20 1.39
CA LYS A 156 21.35 5.97 2.18
C LYS A 156 22.33 6.20 3.31
N ASN A 157 22.02 5.65 4.49
CA ASN A 157 22.94 5.55 5.64
C ASN A 157 23.43 4.12 5.79
#